data_d81be00746b8c8a7dc3525743e14c355
#
_entry.id   d81be00746b8c8a7dc3525743e14c355
#
_cell.length_a   1.000
_cell.length_b   1.000
_cell.length_c   1.000
_cell.angle_alpha   90.00
_cell.angle_beta   90.00
_cell.angle_gamma   90.00
#
_symmetry.space_group_name_H-M   'P 1'
#
loop_
_entity.id
_entity.type
_entity.pdbx_description
1 polymer ?
#
loop_
_entity_poly.entity_id
_entity_poly.type
_entity_poly.pdbx_seq_one_letter_code
_entity_poly.pdbx_strand_id
1 'polypeptide(L)'
;PGLQGIYFFGGVARGKTYLVDTFYDCLPFEKKMRVHFHRFMYRVHDELKQLKNAQDPLKLVAAKLAKEARVICFDEFFVSDITDAMILGTLMEELFGHGIVLVATSNIVPDDLYKNGLQRARFLPAIDLLNQNTRVVNVDSGIDYRLRTLEQAEIYHYPLDDEATENLHSYFSQLAPEEGSKGEDIEVNNRKIPTLRNADGVLMIDFKALCGGPRSQSDYIELSRCYHSVLLANVREMGQHNDDVARRFIAMVDEFYERNVKLIISAEVALESLYTEGLLNFEFRRCLSRLKEMQSHDYLATEHLP
;
A
#
# COMPACT_ATOMS: atom_id res chain seq x y z
N PRO A 1 -4.29 -33.92 8.20
CA PRO A 1 -4.49 -32.70 7.44
C PRO A 1 -4.18 -31.53 8.35
N GLY A 2 -3.25 -30.65 7.90
CA GLY A 2 -2.93 -29.41 8.62
C GLY A 2 -4.16 -28.48 8.67
N LEU A 3 -4.14 -27.50 9.60
CA LEU A 3 -5.16 -26.46 9.66
C LEU A 3 -5.12 -25.66 8.36
N GLN A 4 -6.26 -25.51 7.72
CA GLN A 4 -6.40 -24.70 6.51
C GLN A 4 -6.47 -23.22 6.91
N GLY A 5 -5.69 -22.38 6.24
CA GLY A 5 -5.76 -20.92 6.39
C GLY A 5 -6.92 -20.29 5.63
N ILE A 6 -6.93 -18.97 5.54
CA ILE A 6 -7.98 -18.22 4.83
C ILE A 6 -7.34 -17.18 3.91
N TYR A 7 -7.85 -17.10 2.69
CA TYR A 7 -7.50 -16.07 1.73
C TYR A 7 -8.75 -15.22 1.42
N PHE A 8 -8.80 -14.04 2.01
CA PHE A 8 -9.88 -13.09 1.77
C PHE A 8 -9.58 -12.26 0.52
N PHE A 9 -10.49 -12.28 -0.44
CA PHE A 9 -10.37 -11.41 -1.61
C PHE A 9 -11.65 -10.59 -1.83
N GLY A 10 -11.52 -9.51 -2.58
CA GLY A 10 -12.61 -8.59 -2.92
C GLY A 10 -12.07 -7.19 -3.10
N GLY A 11 -12.88 -6.28 -3.63
CA GLY A 11 -12.52 -4.89 -3.87
C GLY A 11 -12.03 -4.17 -2.61
N VAL A 12 -11.41 -3.04 -2.80
CA VAL A 12 -10.89 -2.18 -1.72
C VAL A 12 -12.02 -1.76 -0.78
N ALA A 13 -11.75 -1.61 0.53
CA ALA A 13 -12.72 -1.20 1.57
C ALA A 13 -13.87 -2.17 1.86
N ARG A 14 -13.66 -3.45 1.70
CA ARG A 14 -14.70 -4.47 1.93
C ARG A 14 -14.63 -5.14 3.31
N GLY A 15 -13.97 -4.50 4.27
CA GLY A 15 -13.85 -5.03 5.64
C GLY A 15 -12.86 -6.17 5.79
N LYS A 16 -12.01 -6.45 4.79
CA LYS A 16 -10.96 -7.49 4.88
C LYS A 16 -10.02 -7.26 6.05
N THR A 17 -9.54 -6.04 6.18
CA THR A 17 -8.63 -5.63 7.26
C THR A 17 -9.27 -5.83 8.62
N TYR A 18 -10.51 -5.38 8.82
CA TYR A 18 -11.24 -5.57 10.07
C TYR A 18 -11.38 -7.05 10.45
N LEU A 19 -11.67 -7.91 9.47
CA LEU A 19 -11.76 -9.35 9.70
C LEU A 19 -10.43 -9.94 10.14
N VAL A 20 -9.34 -9.54 9.51
CA VAL A 20 -7.97 -10.01 9.86
C VAL A 20 -7.53 -9.44 11.19
N ASP A 21 -7.84 -8.17 11.51
CA ASP A 21 -7.56 -7.55 12.81
C ASP A 21 -8.25 -8.33 13.92
N THR A 22 -9.56 -8.51 13.79
CA THR A 22 -10.35 -9.26 14.78
C THR A 22 -9.82 -10.68 14.95
N PHE A 23 -9.51 -11.37 13.85
CA PHE A 23 -8.92 -12.70 13.90
C PHE A 23 -7.58 -12.70 14.63
N TYR A 24 -6.68 -11.80 14.25
CA TYR A 24 -5.33 -11.71 14.82
C TYR A 24 -5.36 -11.42 16.32
N ASP A 25 -6.21 -10.48 16.74
CA ASP A 25 -6.35 -10.10 18.15
C ASP A 25 -6.95 -11.23 19.00
N CYS A 26 -7.86 -12.02 18.42
CA CYS A 26 -8.47 -13.17 19.11
C CYS A 26 -7.55 -14.39 19.25
N LEU A 27 -6.40 -14.44 18.57
CA LEU A 27 -5.47 -15.55 18.71
C LEU A 27 -4.81 -15.53 20.10
N PRO A 28 -4.96 -16.62 20.92
CA PRO A 28 -4.57 -16.63 22.34
C PRO A 28 -3.08 -16.98 22.54
N PHE A 29 -2.20 -16.71 21.58
CA PHE A 29 -0.76 -17.01 21.65
C PHE A 29 0.09 -15.94 20.99
N GLU A 30 1.34 -15.82 21.44
CA GLU A 30 2.30 -14.80 20.97
C GLU A 30 2.95 -15.14 19.63
N LYS A 31 3.05 -16.43 19.25
CA LYS A 31 3.65 -16.86 17.99
C LYS A 31 2.72 -16.60 16.82
N LYS A 32 2.48 -15.35 16.55
CA LYS A 32 1.67 -14.83 15.44
C LYS A 32 2.36 -13.63 14.82
N MET A 33 2.24 -13.47 13.51
CA MET A 33 2.84 -12.37 12.75
C MET A 33 1.79 -11.73 11.88
N ARG A 34 1.78 -10.39 11.83
CA ARG A 34 1.02 -9.62 10.85
C ARG A 34 1.93 -8.62 10.16
N VAL A 35 1.92 -8.60 8.85
CA VAL A 35 2.83 -7.80 8.04
C VAL A 35 2.25 -7.59 6.64
N HIS A 36 2.49 -6.43 6.05
CA HIS A 36 2.25 -6.22 4.63
C HIS A 36 3.11 -7.16 3.80
N PHE A 37 2.52 -7.77 2.77
CA PHE A 37 3.19 -8.80 1.98
C PHE A 37 4.52 -8.32 1.37
N HIS A 38 4.57 -7.10 0.83
CA HIS A 38 5.80 -6.57 0.24
C HIS A 38 6.93 -6.37 1.29
N ARG A 39 6.61 -5.98 2.53
CA ARG A 39 7.58 -5.87 3.62
C ARG A 39 8.11 -7.23 4.05
N PHE A 40 7.23 -8.22 4.07
CA PHE A 40 7.63 -9.60 4.32
C PHE A 40 8.62 -10.10 3.26
N MET A 41 8.32 -9.88 1.97
CA MET A 41 9.23 -10.26 0.89
C MET A 41 10.55 -9.51 0.94
N TYR A 42 10.54 -8.22 1.28
CA TYR A 42 11.77 -7.45 1.50
C TYR A 42 12.64 -8.09 2.60
N ARG A 43 12.04 -8.47 3.73
CA ARG A 43 12.74 -9.20 4.80
C ARG A 43 13.31 -10.53 4.30
N VAL A 44 12.54 -11.31 3.55
CA VAL A 44 12.99 -12.59 2.98
C VAL A 44 14.22 -12.39 2.08
N HIS A 45 14.19 -11.42 1.18
CA HIS A 45 15.32 -11.11 0.32
C HIS A 45 16.55 -10.65 1.10
N ASP A 46 16.37 -9.87 2.15
CA ASP A 46 17.49 -9.43 3.00
C ASP A 46 18.14 -10.61 3.74
N GLU A 47 17.34 -11.50 4.31
CA GLU A 47 17.84 -12.72 4.94
C GLU A 47 18.55 -13.63 3.92
N LEU A 48 18.03 -13.77 2.70
CA LEU A 48 18.68 -14.54 1.62
C LEU A 48 20.05 -13.97 1.24
N LYS A 49 20.21 -12.64 1.23
CA LYS A 49 21.52 -12.00 0.99
C LYS A 49 22.56 -12.40 2.02
N GLN A 50 22.15 -12.58 3.28
CA GLN A 50 23.04 -13.02 4.37
C GLN A 50 23.40 -14.50 4.27
N LEU A 51 22.59 -15.30 3.57
CA LEU A 51 22.73 -16.76 3.42
C LEU A 51 23.33 -17.19 2.05
N LYS A 52 24.08 -16.32 1.38
CA LYS A 52 24.60 -16.54 0.00
C LYS A 52 25.37 -17.85 -0.19
N ASN A 53 26.02 -18.37 0.86
CA ASN A 53 26.83 -19.60 0.80
C ASN A 53 26.14 -20.80 1.46
N ALA A 54 24.89 -20.67 1.86
CA ALA A 54 24.14 -21.75 2.50
C ALA A 54 23.52 -22.67 1.46
N GLN A 55 23.48 -23.97 1.78
CA GLN A 55 22.70 -24.94 1.03
C GLN A 55 21.21 -24.73 1.38
N ASP A 56 20.34 -24.65 0.36
CA ASP A 56 18.89 -24.44 0.52
C ASP A 56 18.50 -23.24 1.40
N PRO A 57 18.92 -22.01 1.04
CA PRO A 57 18.73 -20.84 1.91
C PRO A 57 17.25 -20.53 2.22
N LEU A 58 16.30 -20.81 1.29
CA LEU A 58 14.87 -20.63 1.53
C LEU A 58 14.33 -21.54 2.64
N LYS A 59 14.85 -22.77 2.77
CA LYS A 59 14.52 -23.67 3.88
C LYS A 59 14.94 -23.10 5.22
N LEU A 60 16.11 -22.48 5.27
CA LEU A 60 16.61 -21.85 6.50
C LEU A 60 15.77 -20.63 6.89
N VAL A 61 15.38 -19.80 5.92
CA VAL A 61 14.48 -18.67 6.15
C VAL A 61 13.12 -19.16 6.65
N ALA A 62 12.52 -20.15 6.00
CA ALA A 62 11.23 -20.71 6.41
C ALA A 62 11.29 -21.33 7.82
N ALA A 63 12.37 -22.07 8.15
CA ALA A 63 12.57 -22.63 9.48
C ALA A 63 12.71 -21.56 10.56
N LYS A 64 13.35 -20.43 10.25
CA LYS A 64 13.44 -19.27 11.14
C LYS A 64 12.07 -18.64 11.38
N LEU A 65 11.32 -18.37 10.32
CA LEU A 65 9.95 -17.83 10.40
C LEU A 65 9.02 -18.76 11.19
N ALA A 66 9.13 -20.08 11.02
CA ALA A 66 8.33 -21.06 11.76
C ALA A 66 8.60 -21.08 13.25
N LYS A 67 9.78 -20.64 13.71
CA LYS A 67 10.08 -20.44 15.14
C LYS A 67 9.41 -19.18 15.70
N GLU A 68 9.25 -18.16 14.86
CA GLU A 68 8.67 -16.87 15.24
C GLU A 68 7.13 -16.89 15.23
N ALA A 69 6.52 -17.58 14.25
CA ALA A 69 5.09 -17.56 14.06
C ALA A 69 4.51 -18.92 13.69
N ARG A 70 3.33 -19.23 14.21
CA ARG A 70 2.47 -20.36 13.80
C ARG A 70 1.40 -19.91 12.82
N VAL A 71 1.01 -18.65 12.91
CA VAL A 71 0.07 -17.99 12.01
C VAL A 71 0.74 -16.75 11.44
N ILE A 72 0.70 -16.59 10.13
CA ILE A 72 1.15 -15.39 9.43
C ILE A 72 -0.06 -14.76 8.74
N CYS A 73 -0.32 -13.50 9.07
CA CYS A 73 -1.34 -12.68 8.42
C CYS A 73 -0.65 -11.71 7.45
N PHE A 74 -0.97 -11.83 6.17
CA PHE A 74 -0.50 -10.91 5.14
C PHE A 74 -1.58 -9.90 4.81
N ASP A 75 -1.23 -8.63 4.94
CA ASP A 75 -2.03 -7.56 4.37
C ASP A 75 -1.60 -7.32 2.92
N GLU A 76 -2.59 -7.11 2.06
CA GLU A 76 -2.41 -6.78 0.65
C GLU A 76 -1.48 -7.75 -0.13
N PHE A 77 -1.87 -9.02 -0.14
CA PHE A 77 -1.14 -10.04 -0.90
C PHE A 77 -1.22 -9.76 -2.40
N PHE A 78 -0.14 -9.24 -2.95
CA PHE A 78 -0.03 -8.88 -4.36
C PHE A 78 1.40 -9.13 -4.86
N VAL A 79 1.53 -9.81 -6.01
CA VAL A 79 2.82 -10.17 -6.59
C VAL A 79 2.99 -9.45 -7.93
N SER A 80 3.91 -8.50 -7.99
CA SER A 80 4.26 -7.74 -9.19
C SER A 80 5.72 -7.91 -9.62
N ASP A 81 6.59 -8.28 -8.68
CA ASP A 81 8.04 -8.40 -8.90
C ASP A 81 8.43 -9.83 -9.28
N ILE A 82 9.28 -9.95 -10.32
CA ILE A 82 9.74 -11.25 -10.79
C ILE A 82 10.60 -11.97 -9.73
N THR A 83 11.37 -11.24 -8.93
CA THR A 83 12.24 -11.87 -7.92
C THR A 83 11.40 -12.51 -6.82
N ASP A 84 10.30 -11.87 -6.40
CA ASP A 84 9.33 -12.43 -5.48
C ASP A 84 8.64 -13.65 -6.08
N ALA A 85 8.14 -13.53 -7.32
CA ALA A 85 7.45 -14.61 -8.01
C ALA A 85 8.29 -15.88 -8.14
N MET A 86 9.61 -15.74 -8.37
CA MET A 86 10.50 -16.88 -8.59
C MET A 86 10.82 -17.68 -7.32
N ILE A 87 10.75 -17.07 -6.15
CA ILE A 87 11.06 -17.76 -4.88
C ILE A 87 9.81 -18.15 -4.10
N LEU A 88 8.66 -17.57 -4.43
CA LEU A 88 7.45 -17.68 -3.61
C LEU A 88 6.90 -19.10 -3.56
N GLY A 89 6.99 -19.87 -4.66
CA GLY A 89 6.57 -21.27 -4.68
C GLY A 89 7.33 -22.12 -3.66
N THR A 90 8.66 -22.06 -3.67
CA THR A 90 9.50 -22.82 -2.74
C THR A 90 9.33 -22.32 -1.31
N LEU A 91 9.26 -20.98 -1.12
CA LEU A 91 9.05 -20.41 0.20
C LEU A 91 7.73 -20.87 0.83
N MET A 92 6.63 -20.84 0.07
CA MET A 92 5.30 -21.28 0.53
C MET A 92 5.28 -22.78 0.85
N GLU A 93 5.91 -23.60 0.02
CA GLU A 93 6.04 -25.05 0.26
C GLU A 93 6.72 -25.32 1.61
N GLU A 94 7.82 -24.63 1.87
CA GLU A 94 8.56 -24.80 3.12
C GLU A 94 7.78 -24.26 4.34
N LEU A 95 7.11 -23.09 4.21
CA LEU A 95 6.29 -22.53 5.29
C LEU A 95 5.12 -23.47 5.65
N PHE A 96 4.39 -23.97 4.66
CA PHE A 96 3.30 -24.94 4.88
C PHE A 96 3.81 -26.27 5.39
N GLY A 97 4.99 -26.72 4.92
CA GLY A 97 5.68 -27.92 5.43
C GLY A 97 6.01 -27.81 6.93
N HIS A 98 6.28 -26.63 7.43
CA HIS A 98 6.45 -26.35 8.86
C HIS A 98 5.12 -26.19 9.63
N GLY A 99 3.98 -26.31 8.98
CA GLY A 99 2.66 -26.21 9.59
C GLY A 99 2.21 -24.78 9.88
N ILE A 100 2.80 -23.79 9.21
CA ILE A 100 2.33 -22.40 9.31
C ILE A 100 0.96 -22.28 8.68
N VAL A 101 0.04 -21.60 9.38
CA VAL A 101 -1.28 -21.25 8.88
C VAL A 101 -1.22 -19.84 8.28
N LEU A 102 -1.68 -19.68 7.05
CA LEU A 102 -1.71 -18.42 6.33
C LEU A 102 -3.10 -17.79 6.37
N VAL A 103 -3.16 -16.52 6.76
CA VAL A 103 -4.34 -15.66 6.58
C VAL A 103 -3.92 -14.48 5.72
N ALA A 104 -4.55 -14.29 4.57
CA ALA A 104 -4.17 -13.25 3.64
C ALA A 104 -5.37 -12.41 3.21
N THR A 105 -5.13 -11.12 3.00
CA THR A 105 -6.07 -10.24 2.28
C THR A 105 -5.51 -9.90 0.91
N SER A 106 -6.37 -9.81 -0.09
CA SER A 106 -5.99 -9.40 -1.45
C SER A 106 -7.17 -8.74 -2.15
N ASN A 107 -6.89 -8.02 -3.23
CA ASN A 107 -7.93 -7.49 -4.12
C ASN A 107 -8.31 -8.49 -5.22
N ILE A 108 -7.49 -9.52 -5.42
CA ILE A 108 -7.66 -10.50 -6.50
C ILE A 108 -7.63 -11.95 -5.97
N VAL A 109 -8.26 -12.85 -6.72
CA VAL A 109 -8.20 -14.30 -6.43
C VAL A 109 -6.80 -14.86 -6.63
N PRO A 110 -6.43 -15.96 -5.95
CA PRO A 110 -5.13 -16.59 -6.14
C PRO A 110 -4.80 -16.89 -7.61
N ASP A 111 -5.78 -17.35 -8.38
CA ASP A 111 -5.59 -17.76 -9.79
C ASP A 111 -5.20 -16.60 -10.72
N ASP A 112 -5.55 -15.38 -10.35
CA ASP A 112 -5.22 -14.17 -11.11
C ASP A 112 -3.94 -13.46 -10.61
N LEU A 113 -3.31 -13.95 -9.54
CA LEU A 113 -2.03 -13.43 -9.07
C LEU A 113 -0.97 -13.53 -10.16
N TYR A 114 -0.21 -12.45 -10.34
CA TYR A 114 0.90 -12.38 -11.30
C TYR A 114 0.49 -12.75 -12.74
N LYS A 115 -0.76 -12.44 -13.14
CA LYS A 115 -1.41 -12.91 -14.39
C LYS A 115 -0.61 -12.59 -15.65
N ASN A 116 -0.04 -11.39 -15.73
CA ASN A 116 0.75 -10.93 -16.89
C ASN A 116 2.25 -10.91 -16.58
N GLY A 117 2.67 -11.58 -15.51
CA GLY A 117 4.04 -11.56 -15.05
C GLY A 117 4.97 -12.39 -15.93
N LEU A 118 6.23 -11.95 -16.03
CA LEU A 118 7.27 -12.64 -16.75
C LEU A 118 7.57 -14.01 -16.08
N GLN A 119 7.67 -15.06 -16.89
CA GLN A 119 7.87 -16.46 -16.44
C GLN A 119 6.77 -16.96 -15.47
N ARG A 120 5.52 -16.56 -15.68
CA ARG A 120 4.39 -16.92 -14.83
C ARG A 120 4.26 -18.43 -14.56
N ALA A 121 4.66 -19.29 -15.49
CA ALA A 121 4.65 -20.73 -15.30
C ALA A 121 5.43 -21.19 -14.06
N ARG A 122 6.50 -20.47 -13.67
CA ARG A 122 7.28 -20.75 -12.45
C ARG A 122 6.59 -20.27 -11.17
N PHE A 123 5.60 -19.41 -11.30
CA PHE A 123 4.79 -18.92 -10.18
C PHE A 123 3.55 -19.79 -9.91
N LEU A 124 3.06 -20.53 -10.89
CA LEU A 124 1.87 -21.39 -10.75
C LEU A 124 1.92 -22.32 -9.52
N PRO A 125 3.06 -22.94 -9.14
CA PRO A 125 3.14 -23.74 -7.93
C PRO A 125 2.77 -22.96 -6.64
N ALA A 126 3.08 -21.66 -6.57
CA ALA A 126 2.67 -20.83 -5.45
C ALA A 126 1.14 -20.67 -5.39
N ILE A 127 0.50 -20.48 -6.54
CA ILE A 127 -0.98 -20.41 -6.64
C ILE A 127 -1.60 -21.74 -6.18
N ASP A 128 -1.09 -22.87 -6.66
CA ASP A 128 -1.57 -24.19 -6.27
C ASP A 128 -1.48 -24.41 -4.76
N LEU A 129 -0.37 -24.02 -4.15
CA LEU A 129 -0.15 -24.12 -2.71
C LEU A 129 -1.12 -23.21 -1.92
N LEU A 130 -1.38 -22.00 -2.39
CA LEU A 130 -2.38 -21.11 -1.79
C LEU A 130 -3.77 -21.75 -1.81
N ASN A 131 -4.19 -22.24 -2.96
CA ASN A 131 -5.51 -22.88 -3.13
C ASN A 131 -5.65 -24.17 -2.30
N GLN A 132 -4.57 -24.94 -2.11
CA GLN A 132 -4.57 -26.17 -1.29
C GLN A 132 -4.57 -25.90 0.21
N ASN A 133 -3.87 -24.84 0.65
CA ASN A 133 -3.63 -24.57 2.06
C ASN A 133 -4.50 -23.45 2.63
N THR A 134 -5.28 -22.77 1.81
CA THR A 134 -6.23 -21.75 2.26
C THR A 134 -7.63 -21.96 1.73
N ARG A 135 -8.63 -21.55 2.50
CA ARG A 135 -9.99 -21.38 2.01
C ARG A 135 -10.12 -19.99 1.39
N VAL A 136 -10.37 -19.94 0.11
CA VAL A 136 -10.57 -18.68 -0.63
C VAL A 136 -11.99 -18.17 -0.40
N VAL A 137 -12.10 -16.96 0.16
CA VAL A 137 -13.39 -16.35 0.54
C VAL A 137 -13.54 -14.99 -0.11
N ASN A 138 -14.59 -14.83 -0.90
CA ASN A 138 -14.98 -13.54 -1.42
C ASN A 138 -15.70 -12.74 -0.32
N VAL A 139 -15.17 -11.55 0.00
CA VAL A 139 -15.76 -10.62 0.97
C VAL A 139 -16.39 -9.40 0.29
N ASP A 140 -16.61 -9.47 -1.02
CA ASP A 140 -17.22 -8.39 -1.76
C ASP A 140 -18.73 -8.33 -1.52
N SER A 141 -19.19 -7.22 -0.91
CA SER A 141 -20.62 -6.96 -0.69
C SER A 141 -21.32 -6.30 -1.89
N GLY A 142 -20.57 -5.99 -2.96
CA GLY A 142 -21.09 -5.28 -4.15
C GLY A 142 -21.25 -3.77 -3.98
N ILE A 143 -21.07 -3.21 -2.77
CA ILE A 143 -21.20 -1.77 -2.50
C ILE A 143 -19.84 -1.20 -2.16
N ASP A 144 -19.34 -0.28 -2.98
CA ASP A 144 -18.12 0.47 -2.71
C ASP A 144 -18.42 1.81 -2.03
N TYR A 145 -18.47 1.78 -0.70
CA TYR A 145 -18.67 3.00 0.09
C TYR A 145 -17.54 4.01 -0.08
N ARG A 146 -16.32 3.54 -0.36
CA ARG A 146 -15.15 4.40 -0.56
C ARG A 146 -15.25 5.14 -1.88
N LEU A 147 -15.59 4.46 -2.97
CA LEU A 147 -15.81 5.11 -4.25
C LEU A 147 -16.89 6.20 -4.15
N ARG A 148 -18.01 5.89 -3.46
CA ARG A 148 -19.07 6.87 -3.23
C ARG A 148 -18.56 8.11 -2.47
N THR A 149 -17.72 7.93 -1.45
CA THR A 149 -17.11 9.04 -0.74
C THR A 149 -16.20 9.86 -1.65
N LEU A 150 -15.36 9.19 -2.45
CA LEU A 150 -14.44 9.85 -3.38
C LEU A 150 -15.16 10.61 -4.50
N GLU A 151 -16.28 10.09 -4.99
CA GLU A 151 -17.12 10.78 -5.99
C GLU A 151 -17.79 12.05 -5.44
N GLN A 152 -18.05 12.09 -4.14
CA GLN A 152 -18.63 13.24 -3.47
C GLN A 152 -17.58 14.20 -2.93
N ALA A 153 -16.31 13.76 -2.83
CA ALA A 153 -15.23 14.56 -2.31
C ALA A 153 -14.73 15.59 -3.33
N GLU A 154 -14.39 16.75 -2.84
CA GLU A 154 -13.58 17.72 -3.59
C GLU A 154 -12.12 17.24 -3.55
N ILE A 155 -11.70 16.55 -4.62
CA ILE A 155 -10.37 15.89 -4.69
C ILE A 155 -9.22 16.90 -4.66
N TYR A 156 -9.45 18.12 -5.16
CA TYR A 156 -8.49 19.21 -5.11
C TYR A 156 -9.19 20.47 -4.60
N HIS A 157 -8.96 20.82 -3.35
CA HIS A 157 -9.55 22.01 -2.71
C HIS A 157 -8.55 23.17 -2.63
N TYR A 158 -8.99 24.36 -2.99
CA TYR A 158 -8.26 25.62 -2.78
C TYR A 158 -9.26 26.78 -2.60
N PRO A 159 -8.91 27.88 -1.91
CA PRO A 159 -7.65 28.15 -1.20
C PRO A 159 -7.51 27.35 0.12
N LEU A 160 -6.41 27.53 0.82
CA LEU A 160 -6.24 27.00 2.18
C LEU A 160 -7.03 27.84 3.18
N ASP A 161 -8.21 27.37 3.53
CA ASP A 161 -9.12 27.96 4.51
C ASP A 161 -9.54 26.91 5.57
N ASP A 162 -10.42 27.28 6.46
CA ASP A 162 -10.92 26.38 7.50
C ASP A 162 -11.70 25.20 6.88
N GLU A 163 -12.44 25.44 5.79
CA GLU A 163 -13.19 24.42 5.07
C GLU A 163 -12.26 23.35 4.46
N ALA A 164 -11.10 23.75 3.92
CA ALA A 164 -10.08 22.82 3.43
C ALA A 164 -9.65 21.83 4.50
N THR A 165 -9.43 22.30 5.72
CA THR A 165 -9.01 21.47 6.85
C THR A 165 -10.14 20.54 7.31
N GLU A 166 -11.35 21.07 7.47
CA GLU A 166 -12.53 20.29 7.87
C GLU A 166 -12.85 19.18 6.85
N ASN A 167 -12.80 19.51 5.55
CA ASN A 167 -13.04 18.56 4.46
C ASN A 167 -12.04 17.40 4.50
N LEU A 168 -10.74 17.67 4.63
CA LEU A 168 -9.74 16.60 4.73
C LEU A 168 -9.99 15.69 5.93
N HIS A 169 -10.31 16.25 7.10
CA HIS A 169 -10.61 15.44 8.29
C HIS A 169 -11.89 14.62 8.12
N SER A 170 -12.91 15.17 7.48
CA SER A 170 -14.16 14.49 7.17
C SER A 170 -13.91 13.32 6.20
N TYR A 171 -13.21 13.57 5.10
CA TYR A 171 -12.88 12.52 4.12
C TYR A 171 -12.00 11.42 4.72
N PHE A 172 -11.01 11.79 5.55
CA PHE A 172 -10.22 10.79 6.26
C PHE A 172 -11.13 9.85 7.08
N SER A 173 -12.04 10.41 7.86
CA SER A 173 -12.94 9.62 8.73
C SER A 173 -13.92 8.75 7.93
N GLN A 174 -14.27 9.14 6.70
CA GLN A 174 -15.13 8.35 5.81
C GLN A 174 -14.38 7.25 5.04
N LEU A 175 -13.09 7.48 4.73
CA LEU A 175 -12.25 6.55 3.98
C LEU A 175 -11.56 5.54 4.88
N ALA A 176 -11.20 5.93 6.09
CA ALA A 176 -10.51 5.08 7.05
C ALA A 176 -11.46 4.02 7.63
N PRO A 177 -11.00 2.78 7.82
CA PRO A 177 -11.79 1.72 8.44
C PRO A 177 -11.99 1.94 9.95
N GLU A 178 -11.16 2.77 10.56
CA GLU A 178 -11.10 3.06 12.00
C GLU A 178 -10.68 4.51 12.26
N GLU A 179 -10.74 4.96 13.52
CA GLU A 179 -10.33 6.35 13.86
C GLU A 179 -8.84 6.61 13.59
N GLY A 180 -8.00 5.59 13.70
CA GLY A 180 -6.56 5.67 13.50
C GLY A 180 -5.84 6.51 14.55
N SER A 181 -4.52 6.69 14.35
CA SER A 181 -3.68 7.54 15.21
C SER A 181 -3.70 8.99 14.74
N LYS A 182 -3.40 9.93 15.66
CA LYS A 182 -3.31 11.37 15.39
C LYS A 182 -1.95 11.90 15.84
N GLY A 183 -1.26 12.60 14.94
CA GLY A 183 0.01 13.27 15.24
C GLY A 183 1.19 12.30 15.52
N GLU A 184 1.07 11.04 15.15
CA GLU A 184 2.13 10.04 15.32
C GLU A 184 3.01 9.97 14.08
N ASP A 185 4.26 9.56 14.30
CA ASP A 185 5.20 9.31 13.21
C ASP A 185 4.95 7.93 12.61
N ILE A 186 5.02 7.84 11.28
CA ILE A 186 5.16 6.56 10.58
C ILE A 186 6.63 6.29 10.25
N GLU A 187 7.01 5.04 10.15
CA GLU A 187 8.33 4.63 9.73
C GLU A 187 8.32 4.21 8.25
N VAL A 188 9.15 4.88 7.45
CA VAL A 188 9.33 4.60 6.02
C VAL A 188 10.83 4.49 5.73
N ASN A 189 11.28 3.35 5.25
CA ASN A 189 12.70 3.09 4.96
C ASN A 189 13.64 3.47 6.13
N ASN A 190 13.29 3.06 7.35
CA ASN A 190 14.02 3.35 8.60
C ASN A 190 14.10 4.86 8.95
N ARG A 191 13.17 5.65 8.46
CA ARG A 191 13.05 7.08 8.74
C ARG A 191 11.66 7.40 9.26
N LYS A 192 11.58 8.24 10.29
CA LYS A 192 10.32 8.73 10.83
C LYS A 192 9.79 9.88 9.97
N ILE A 193 8.51 9.83 9.68
CA ILE A 193 7.78 10.88 8.97
C ILE A 193 6.58 11.27 9.83
N PRO A 194 6.47 12.53 10.26
CA PRO A 194 5.32 12.97 11.03
C PRO A 194 4.05 12.95 10.18
N THR A 195 2.96 12.46 10.75
CA THR A 195 1.65 12.43 10.12
C THR A 195 0.64 13.30 10.86
N LEU A 196 -0.40 13.71 10.18
CA LEU A 196 -1.56 14.34 10.80
C LEU A 196 -2.53 13.28 11.34
N ARG A 197 -2.82 12.27 10.55
CA ARG A 197 -3.59 11.08 10.92
C ARG A 197 -3.10 9.88 10.13
N ASN A 198 -3.16 8.71 10.75
CA ASN A 198 -2.78 7.46 10.11
C ASN A 198 -3.76 6.35 10.52
N ALA A 199 -4.32 5.66 9.55
CA ALA A 199 -5.14 4.48 9.72
C ALA A 199 -4.71 3.42 8.69
N ASP A 200 -5.26 2.21 8.79
CA ASP A 200 -4.94 1.17 7.84
C ASP A 200 -5.33 1.57 6.41
N GLY A 201 -4.32 1.64 5.55
CA GLY A 201 -4.46 2.02 4.15
C GLY A 201 -4.82 3.49 3.86
N VAL A 202 -4.99 4.35 4.89
CA VAL A 202 -5.33 5.77 4.73
C VAL A 202 -4.37 6.65 5.50
N LEU A 203 -3.71 7.57 4.81
CA LEU A 203 -2.74 8.50 5.37
C LEU A 203 -3.20 9.96 5.19
N MET A 204 -3.15 10.75 6.25
CA MET A 204 -3.27 12.20 6.17
C MET A 204 -1.95 12.84 6.62
N ILE A 205 -1.33 13.62 5.74
CA ILE A 205 0.02 14.11 5.92
C ILE A 205 0.19 15.52 5.38
N ASP A 206 1.04 16.31 6.03
CA ASP A 206 1.37 17.65 5.59
C ASP A 206 2.36 17.66 4.42
N PHE A 207 2.15 18.53 3.45
CA PHE A 207 3.01 18.69 2.29
C PHE A 207 4.48 18.90 2.66
N LYS A 208 4.75 19.70 3.70
CA LYS A 208 6.12 19.96 4.16
C LYS A 208 6.79 18.69 4.71
N ALA A 209 6.04 17.84 5.39
CA ALA A 209 6.55 16.58 5.91
C ALA A 209 6.88 15.59 4.78
N LEU A 210 6.06 15.59 3.72
CA LEU A 210 6.19 14.63 2.62
C LEU A 210 7.12 15.10 1.49
N CYS A 211 7.15 16.40 1.16
CA CYS A 211 7.92 16.96 0.05
C CYS A 211 8.97 18.00 0.47
N GLY A 212 8.86 18.60 1.66
CA GLY A 212 9.74 19.67 2.11
C GLY A 212 11.08 19.23 2.68
N GLY A 213 11.24 17.95 3.03
CA GLY A 213 12.44 17.37 3.62
C GLY A 213 13.20 16.43 2.69
N PRO A 214 14.27 15.78 3.18
CA PRO A 214 15.07 14.83 2.40
C PRO A 214 14.27 13.53 2.18
N ARG A 215 13.47 13.51 1.14
CA ARG A 215 12.71 12.34 0.67
C ARG A 215 13.29 11.86 -0.66
N SER A 216 13.19 10.56 -0.87
CA SER A 216 13.61 9.90 -2.10
C SER A 216 12.45 9.17 -2.75
N GLN A 217 12.61 8.80 -4.01
CA GLN A 217 11.61 8.02 -4.73
C GLN A 217 11.24 6.72 -4.00
N SER A 218 12.21 6.06 -3.34
CA SER A 218 11.96 4.84 -2.56
C SER A 218 10.96 5.05 -1.40
N ASP A 219 10.90 6.26 -0.83
CA ASP A 219 9.91 6.58 0.20
C ASP A 219 8.49 6.63 -0.37
N TYR A 220 8.35 7.21 -1.56
CA TYR A 220 7.06 7.29 -2.26
C TYR A 220 6.59 5.93 -2.77
N ILE A 221 7.52 5.07 -3.21
CA ILE A 221 7.22 3.67 -3.56
C ILE A 221 6.68 2.93 -2.33
N GLU A 222 7.35 3.04 -1.18
CA GLU A 222 6.89 2.40 0.06
C GLU A 222 5.51 2.91 0.48
N LEU A 223 5.30 4.23 0.48
CA LEU A 223 4.00 4.82 0.82
C LEU A 223 2.90 4.40 -0.16
N SER A 224 3.20 4.39 -1.46
CA SER A 224 2.23 3.98 -2.49
C SER A 224 1.82 2.51 -2.39
N ARG A 225 2.65 1.66 -1.78
CA ARG A 225 2.33 0.26 -1.50
C ARG A 225 1.47 0.09 -0.25
N CYS A 226 1.72 0.90 0.79
CA CYS A 226 1.04 0.77 2.07
C CYS A 226 -0.32 1.47 2.10
N TYR A 227 -0.50 2.52 1.31
CA TYR A 227 -1.67 3.38 1.39
C TYR A 227 -2.42 3.44 0.06
N HIS A 228 -3.69 3.05 0.09
CA HIS A 228 -4.58 3.19 -1.06
C HIS A 228 -5.16 4.62 -1.19
N SER A 229 -5.16 5.41 -0.11
CA SER A 229 -5.63 6.79 -0.09
C SER A 229 -4.71 7.67 0.73
N VAL A 230 -4.29 8.78 0.16
CA VAL A 230 -3.45 9.79 0.80
C VAL A 230 -4.14 11.15 0.73
N LEU A 231 -4.33 11.77 1.90
CA LEU A 231 -4.85 13.12 2.04
C LEU A 231 -3.67 14.05 2.30
N LEU A 232 -3.30 14.84 1.31
CA LEU A 232 -2.14 15.73 1.34
C LEU A 232 -2.58 17.14 1.69
N ALA A 233 -2.24 17.58 2.91
CA ALA A 233 -2.61 18.88 3.42
C ALA A 233 -1.58 19.96 3.08
N ASN A 234 -2.06 21.18 2.88
CA ASN A 234 -1.25 22.42 2.82
C ASN A 234 -0.24 22.45 1.66
N VAL A 235 -0.61 21.97 0.48
CA VAL A 235 0.25 22.06 -0.70
C VAL A 235 0.44 23.54 -1.06
N ARG A 236 1.70 23.97 -1.13
CA ARG A 236 2.09 25.33 -1.45
C ARG A 236 2.42 25.47 -2.93
N GLU A 237 2.27 26.71 -3.43
CA GLU A 237 2.77 27.06 -4.74
C GLU A 237 4.27 26.71 -4.87
N MET A 238 4.64 26.14 -6.02
CA MET A 238 6.01 25.73 -6.33
C MET A 238 6.52 26.53 -7.53
N GLY A 239 7.84 26.61 -7.68
CA GLY A 239 8.49 27.33 -8.76
C GLY A 239 10.01 27.39 -8.58
N GLN A 240 10.66 28.33 -9.23
CA GLN A 240 12.11 28.44 -9.27
C GLN A 240 12.77 28.46 -7.87
N HIS A 241 12.10 28.98 -6.86
CA HIS A 241 12.64 29.08 -5.50
C HIS A 241 12.66 27.75 -4.73
N ASN A 242 11.90 26.77 -5.19
CA ASN A 242 11.75 25.47 -4.53
C ASN A 242 11.58 24.33 -5.54
N ASP A 243 12.34 24.36 -6.63
CA ASP A 243 12.38 23.29 -7.65
C ASP A 243 12.71 21.92 -7.07
N ASP A 244 13.48 21.85 -5.98
CA ASP A 244 13.78 20.61 -5.26
C ASP A 244 12.52 20.01 -4.60
N VAL A 245 11.64 20.85 -4.05
CA VAL A 245 10.35 20.45 -3.52
C VAL A 245 9.43 19.99 -4.66
N ALA A 246 9.38 20.77 -5.75
CA ALA A 246 8.60 20.43 -6.94
C ALA A 246 9.04 19.09 -7.54
N ARG A 247 10.34 18.80 -7.59
CA ARG A 247 10.87 17.52 -8.06
C ARG A 247 10.41 16.35 -7.20
N ARG A 248 10.40 16.51 -5.88
CA ARG A 248 9.87 15.51 -4.95
C ARG A 248 8.36 15.33 -5.09
N PHE A 249 7.61 16.43 -5.26
CA PHE A 249 6.18 16.37 -5.50
C PHE A 249 5.84 15.62 -6.80
N ILE A 250 6.56 15.90 -7.89
CA ILE A 250 6.40 15.17 -9.17
C ILE A 250 6.67 13.67 -8.97
N ALA A 251 7.78 13.32 -8.29
CA ALA A 251 8.13 11.91 -8.03
C ALA A 251 7.05 11.21 -7.19
N MET A 252 6.50 11.88 -6.19
CA MET A 252 5.39 11.37 -5.37
C MET A 252 4.13 11.12 -6.22
N VAL A 253 3.73 12.11 -7.02
CA VAL A 253 2.54 11.98 -7.88
C VAL A 253 2.73 10.86 -8.90
N ASP A 254 3.92 10.73 -9.48
CA ASP A 254 4.24 9.66 -10.42
C ASP A 254 4.07 8.27 -9.79
N GLU A 255 4.63 8.04 -8.59
CA GLU A 255 4.50 6.75 -7.89
C GLU A 255 3.05 6.46 -7.45
N PHE A 256 2.34 7.48 -6.96
CA PHE A 256 0.95 7.33 -6.54
C PHE A 256 0.02 7.04 -7.72
N TYR A 257 0.25 7.71 -8.86
CA TYR A 257 -0.50 7.47 -10.09
C TYR A 257 -0.31 6.04 -10.60
N GLU A 258 0.92 5.54 -10.68
CA GLU A 258 1.24 4.19 -11.18
C GLU A 258 0.60 3.08 -10.33
N ARG A 259 0.33 3.35 -9.05
CA ARG A 259 -0.28 2.37 -8.13
C ARG A 259 -1.74 2.64 -7.79
N ASN A 260 -2.38 3.53 -8.53
CA ASN A 260 -3.79 3.90 -8.33
C ASN A 260 -4.10 4.40 -6.90
N VAL A 261 -3.16 5.07 -6.25
CA VAL A 261 -3.40 5.71 -4.96
C VAL A 261 -4.36 6.88 -5.13
N LYS A 262 -5.40 6.96 -4.29
CA LYS A 262 -6.34 8.08 -4.31
C LYS A 262 -5.73 9.25 -3.55
N LEU A 263 -5.45 10.34 -4.26
CA LEU A 263 -4.78 11.52 -3.71
C LEU A 263 -5.75 12.68 -3.59
N ILE A 264 -6.10 13.05 -2.36
CA ILE A 264 -6.95 14.20 -2.05
C ILE A 264 -6.05 15.32 -1.54
N ILE A 265 -6.20 16.52 -2.10
CA ILE A 265 -5.27 17.63 -1.87
C ILE A 265 -6.01 18.85 -1.35
N SER A 266 -5.45 19.51 -0.32
CA SER A 266 -5.73 20.90 -0.04
C SER A 266 -4.53 21.77 -0.43
N ALA A 267 -4.76 22.83 -1.20
CA ALA A 267 -3.72 23.63 -1.82
C ALA A 267 -3.94 25.14 -1.65
N GLU A 268 -2.85 25.88 -1.72
CA GLU A 268 -2.84 27.35 -1.62
C GLU A 268 -3.47 28.01 -2.85
N VAL A 269 -3.28 27.43 -4.02
CA VAL A 269 -3.66 27.96 -5.32
C VAL A 269 -4.40 26.94 -6.19
N ALA A 270 -5.05 27.39 -7.24
CA ALA A 270 -5.67 26.52 -8.23
C ALA A 270 -4.63 25.57 -8.86
N LEU A 271 -5.07 24.41 -9.31
CA LEU A 271 -4.22 23.35 -9.84
C LEU A 271 -3.30 23.83 -10.97
N GLU A 272 -3.82 24.66 -11.88
CA GLU A 272 -3.08 25.23 -12.99
C GLU A 272 -2.00 26.22 -12.58
N SER A 273 -2.11 26.78 -11.37
CA SER A 273 -1.17 27.74 -10.79
C SER A 273 -0.20 27.11 -9.80
N LEU A 274 -0.24 25.78 -9.65
CA LEU A 274 0.52 25.07 -8.62
C LEU A 274 2.04 25.12 -8.85
N TYR A 275 2.47 25.29 -10.09
CA TYR A 275 3.86 25.51 -10.44
C TYR A 275 3.97 26.73 -11.35
N THR A 276 4.71 27.71 -10.87
CA THR A 276 5.06 28.92 -11.62
C THR A 276 6.45 28.78 -12.24
N GLU A 277 6.99 29.79 -12.84
CA GLU A 277 8.24 29.79 -13.56
C GLU A 277 9.39 29.03 -12.87
N GLY A 278 9.97 28.01 -13.55
CA GLY A 278 11.07 27.21 -13.02
C GLY A 278 11.64 26.23 -14.04
N LEU A 279 12.62 25.42 -13.61
CA LEU A 279 13.32 24.48 -14.47
C LEU A 279 12.49 23.24 -14.86
N LEU A 280 11.39 22.97 -14.14
CA LEU A 280 10.60 21.74 -14.25
C LEU A 280 9.28 21.93 -15.02
N ASN A 281 9.17 22.96 -15.87
CA ASN A 281 7.95 23.27 -16.59
C ASN A 281 7.41 22.11 -17.43
N PHE A 282 8.28 21.34 -18.06
CA PHE A 282 7.89 20.21 -18.89
C PHE A 282 7.39 19.03 -18.04
N GLU A 283 8.16 18.67 -17.04
CA GLU A 283 7.83 17.57 -16.10
C GLU A 283 6.57 17.90 -15.32
N PHE A 284 6.40 19.15 -14.90
CA PHE A 284 5.22 19.57 -14.16
C PHE A 284 3.95 19.57 -14.97
N ARG A 285 4.01 19.84 -16.31
CA ARG A 285 2.85 19.68 -17.19
C ARG A 285 2.33 18.24 -17.21
N ARG A 286 3.23 17.26 -17.24
CA ARG A 286 2.86 15.84 -17.13
C ARG A 286 2.23 15.55 -15.77
N CYS A 287 2.83 16.06 -14.70
CA CYS A 287 2.28 15.95 -13.35
C CYS A 287 0.86 16.53 -13.24
N LEU A 288 0.61 17.72 -13.83
CA LEU A 288 -0.73 18.31 -13.88
C LEU A 288 -1.74 17.43 -14.63
N SER A 289 -1.32 16.84 -15.75
CA SER A 289 -2.19 15.91 -16.49
C SER A 289 -2.58 14.70 -15.66
N ARG A 290 -1.62 14.10 -14.92
CA ARG A 290 -1.88 13.00 -14.00
C ARG A 290 -2.80 13.43 -12.86
N LEU A 291 -2.56 14.58 -12.23
CA LEU A 291 -3.44 15.10 -11.16
C LEU A 291 -4.87 15.35 -11.64
N LYS A 292 -5.07 15.79 -12.89
CA LYS A 292 -6.40 15.93 -13.49
C LYS A 292 -7.06 14.55 -13.71
N GLU A 293 -6.32 13.59 -14.22
CA GLU A 293 -6.80 12.22 -14.43
C GLU A 293 -7.14 11.54 -13.09
N MET A 294 -6.32 11.76 -12.06
CA MET A 294 -6.56 11.23 -10.71
C MET A 294 -7.87 11.73 -10.06
N GLN A 295 -8.47 12.79 -10.59
CA GLN A 295 -9.78 13.30 -10.17
C GLN A 295 -10.95 12.66 -10.96
N SER A 296 -10.66 11.93 -12.03
CA SER A 296 -11.70 11.32 -12.86
C SER A 296 -12.39 10.15 -12.17
N HIS A 297 -13.67 9.95 -12.49
CA HIS A 297 -14.44 8.80 -12.02
C HIS A 297 -13.72 7.48 -12.31
N ASP A 298 -13.21 7.33 -13.54
CA ASP A 298 -12.55 6.10 -13.98
C ASP A 298 -11.31 5.80 -13.13
N TYR A 299 -10.48 6.80 -12.85
CA TYR A 299 -9.32 6.62 -11.96
C TYR A 299 -9.74 6.34 -10.51
N LEU A 300 -10.73 7.06 -9.98
CA LEU A 300 -11.22 6.85 -8.62
C LEU A 300 -11.81 5.44 -8.43
N ALA A 301 -12.39 4.86 -9.48
CA ALA A 301 -12.94 3.51 -9.48
C ALA A 301 -11.88 2.40 -9.65
N THR A 302 -10.65 2.71 -10.08
CA THR A 302 -9.59 1.70 -10.22
C THR A 302 -9.14 1.16 -8.87
N GLU A 303 -8.77 -0.11 -8.83
CA GLU A 303 -8.23 -0.73 -7.61
C GLU A 303 -6.79 -0.28 -7.36
N HIS A 304 -6.46 -0.14 -6.07
CA HIS A 304 -5.09 0.11 -5.62
C HIS A 304 -4.18 -1.10 -5.93
N LEU A 305 -2.94 -0.81 -6.36
CA LEU A 305 -1.91 -1.79 -6.66
C LEU A 305 -0.81 -1.72 -5.57
N PRO A 306 -0.85 -2.56 -4.52
CA PRO A 306 0.12 -2.54 -3.42
C PRO A 306 1.55 -2.97 -3.81
#